data_196bc0197a5a68028177b04fe0eec80b
#
_entry.id   196bc0197a5a68028177b04fe0eec80b
#
_cell.length_a   1.000
_cell.length_b   1.000
_cell.length_c   1.000
_cell.angle_alpha   90.00
_cell.angle_beta   90.00
_cell.angle_gamma   90.00
#
_symmetry.space_group_name_H-M   'P 1'
#
loop_
_entity.id
_entity.type
_entity.pdbx_description
1 polymer ?
#
loop_
_entity_poly.entity_id
_entity_poly.type
_entity_poly.pdbx_seq_one_letter_code
_entity_poly.pdbx_strand_id
1 'polypeptide(L)'
;MDRLLNIGFIKIGYWELLDGQLHYIMTESFNDVCNNLYAFICDGEVKYIGKTTRLLKKRMYHYKKPGMSQSTNIKNNAYIREALLQNIAVDILVLPDNGLMHYGQFHLNLAAGLEDSIIKTINPEWNGGSKDLTDQSQIEADLNTNTFDDKFQHEFLKFESKDHCFNMA
;
A
#
# COMPACT_ATOMS: atom_id res chain seq x y z
N MET A 1 -1.11 11.27 2.45
CA MET A 1 0.21 10.88 1.89
C MET A 1 1.23 10.53 2.98
N ASP A 2 1.41 11.34 4.00
CA ASP A 2 2.48 11.20 5.02
C ASP A 2 2.51 9.85 5.72
N ARG A 3 1.34 9.28 6.05
CA ARG A 3 1.24 7.93 6.63
C ARG A 3 1.89 6.85 5.77
N LEU A 4 1.80 6.94 4.44
CA LEU A 4 2.45 6.01 3.51
C LEU A 4 3.96 6.26 3.44
N LEU A 5 4.39 7.52 3.39
CA LEU A 5 5.82 7.86 3.38
C LEU A 5 6.52 7.36 4.66
N ASN A 6 5.86 7.50 5.82
CA ASN A 6 6.40 7.06 7.11
C ASN A 6 6.63 5.55 7.21
N ILE A 7 5.90 4.74 6.43
CA ILE A 7 6.10 3.28 6.39
C ILE A 7 6.99 2.83 5.22
N GLY A 8 7.62 3.77 4.51
CA GLY A 8 8.61 3.48 3.48
C GLY A 8 8.12 3.54 2.03
N PHE A 9 6.91 4.02 1.77
CA PHE A 9 6.54 4.36 0.39
C PHE A 9 7.40 5.50 -0.12
N ILE A 10 7.76 5.43 -1.40
CA ILE A 10 8.52 6.47 -2.10
C ILE A 10 7.77 6.92 -3.34
N LYS A 11 7.81 8.22 -3.63
CA LYS A 11 7.28 8.77 -4.87
C LYS A 11 8.24 8.44 -6.00
N ILE A 12 7.73 7.76 -7.02
CA ILE A 12 8.52 7.29 -8.16
C ILE A 12 8.10 7.90 -9.50
N GLY A 13 6.98 8.61 -9.53
CA GLY A 13 6.46 9.17 -10.77
C GLY A 13 5.09 9.80 -10.63
N TYR A 14 4.46 10.02 -11.77
CA TYR A 14 3.14 10.64 -11.87
C TYR A 14 2.44 10.25 -13.16
N TRP A 15 1.13 10.55 -13.23
CA TRP A 15 0.32 10.42 -14.41
C TRP A 15 0.16 11.77 -15.11
N GLU A 16 0.04 11.73 -16.44
CA GLU A 16 -0.19 12.92 -17.28
C GLU A 16 -1.11 12.60 -18.47
N LEU A 17 -1.70 13.64 -19.03
CA LEU A 17 -2.45 13.57 -20.29
C LEU A 17 -1.63 14.22 -21.40
N LEU A 18 -1.28 13.44 -22.43
CA LEU A 18 -0.64 13.92 -23.65
C LEU A 18 -1.57 13.61 -24.83
N ASP A 19 -1.97 14.63 -25.57
CA ASP A 19 -2.90 14.51 -26.71
C ASP A 19 -4.19 13.75 -26.34
N GLY A 20 -4.71 14.00 -25.13
CA GLY A 20 -5.89 13.35 -24.59
C GLY A 20 -5.69 11.87 -24.21
N GLN A 21 -4.47 11.34 -24.27
CA GLN A 21 -4.15 9.99 -23.87
C GLN A 21 -3.44 9.97 -22.51
N LEU A 22 -3.80 8.98 -21.68
CA LEU A 22 -3.18 8.79 -20.37
C LEU A 22 -1.76 8.23 -20.56
N HIS A 23 -0.79 8.87 -19.93
CA HIS A 23 0.60 8.46 -19.86
C HIS A 23 1.07 8.45 -18.39
N TYR A 24 2.11 7.70 -18.13
CA TYR A 24 2.79 7.72 -16.84
C TYR A 24 4.28 7.92 -17.03
N ILE A 25 4.88 8.69 -16.16
CA ILE A 25 6.31 8.90 -16.03
C ILE A 25 6.75 8.25 -14.74
N MET A 26 7.77 7.38 -14.79
CA MET A 26 8.32 6.70 -13.61
C MET A 26 9.84 6.69 -13.66
N THR A 27 10.45 6.68 -12.50
CA THR A 27 11.89 6.44 -12.35
C THR A 27 12.25 5.06 -12.90
N GLU A 28 13.21 4.99 -13.82
CA GLU A 28 13.53 3.78 -14.58
C GLU A 28 13.92 2.59 -13.71
N SER A 29 14.58 2.82 -12.58
CA SER A 29 14.97 1.76 -11.65
C SER A 29 13.79 0.95 -11.09
N PHE A 30 12.56 1.48 -11.15
CA PHE A 30 11.35 0.79 -10.71
C PHE A 30 10.60 0.05 -11.81
N ASN A 31 11.00 0.20 -13.07
CA ASN A 31 10.30 -0.41 -14.19
C ASN A 31 10.22 -1.94 -14.08
N ASP A 32 11.29 -2.56 -13.64
CA ASP A 32 11.45 -4.01 -13.61
C ASP A 32 11.36 -4.61 -12.20
N VAL A 33 10.90 -3.83 -11.21
CA VAL A 33 10.66 -4.31 -9.85
C VAL A 33 9.32 -5.05 -9.77
N CYS A 34 9.34 -6.23 -9.15
CA CYS A 34 8.16 -7.05 -8.86
C CYS A 34 7.77 -6.93 -7.36
N ASN A 35 6.62 -7.49 -6.99
CA ASN A 35 6.15 -7.54 -5.61
C ASN A 35 6.07 -6.15 -4.96
N ASN A 36 5.25 -5.29 -5.54
CA ASN A 36 5.08 -3.92 -5.06
C ASN A 36 3.68 -3.67 -4.51
N LEU A 37 3.60 -2.94 -3.40
CA LEU A 37 2.46 -2.08 -3.13
C LEU A 37 2.66 -0.75 -3.85
N TYR A 38 1.59 -0.17 -4.37
CA TYR A 38 1.63 1.14 -4.98
C TYR A 38 0.37 1.92 -4.62
N ALA A 39 0.47 3.23 -4.68
CA ALA A 39 -0.62 4.14 -4.38
C ALA A 39 -0.72 5.24 -5.44
N PHE A 40 -1.95 5.70 -5.69
CA PHE A 40 -2.22 6.92 -6.44
C PHE A 40 -2.63 8.01 -5.45
N ILE A 41 -1.96 9.15 -5.56
CA ILE A 41 -2.13 10.29 -4.66
C ILE A 41 -2.61 11.48 -5.46
N CYS A 42 -3.70 12.13 -5.02
CA CYS A 42 -4.20 13.39 -5.58
C CYS A 42 -4.18 14.45 -4.48
N ASP A 43 -3.49 15.57 -4.71
CA ASP A 43 -3.40 16.69 -3.74
C ASP A 43 -3.03 16.25 -2.31
N GLY A 44 -2.12 15.27 -2.19
CA GLY A 44 -1.70 14.74 -0.89
C GLY A 44 -2.63 13.67 -0.30
N GLU A 45 -3.82 13.45 -0.87
CA GLU A 45 -4.73 12.38 -0.46
C GLU A 45 -4.43 11.06 -1.15
N VAL A 46 -4.52 9.95 -0.39
CA VAL A 46 -4.43 8.60 -0.93
C VAL A 46 -5.75 8.23 -1.58
N LYS A 47 -5.79 8.16 -2.91
CA LYS A 47 -7.01 7.81 -3.66
C LYS A 47 -7.12 6.33 -3.98
N TYR A 48 -6.00 5.64 -4.14
CA TYR A 48 -5.98 4.23 -4.48
C TYR A 48 -4.76 3.53 -3.88
N ILE A 49 -4.96 2.31 -3.40
CA ILE A 49 -3.91 1.35 -3.02
C ILE A 49 -4.09 0.09 -3.85
N GLY A 50 -3.00 -0.45 -4.34
CA GLY A 50 -3.00 -1.72 -5.06
C GLY A 50 -1.69 -2.46 -4.94
N LYS A 51 -1.71 -3.76 -5.27
CA LYS A 51 -0.51 -4.59 -5.31
C LYS A 51 -0.27 -5.17 -6.70
N THR A 52 0.97 -5.52 -6.94
CA THR A 52 1.36 -6.31 -8.11
C THR A 52 2.48 -7.26 -7.77
N THR A 53 2.36 -8.52 -8.19
CA THR A 53 3.45 -9.50 -8.18
C THR A 53 4.25 -9.47 -9.48
N ARG A 54 3.75 -8.76 -10.50
CA ARG A 54 4.40 -8.60 -11.81
C ARG A 54 5.22 -7.31 -11.84
N LEU A 55 5.96 -7.11 -12.94
CA LEU A 55 6.70 -5.88 -13.21
C LEU A 55 5.80 -4.65 -13.07
N LEU A 56 6.26 -3.65 -12.33
CA LEU A 56 5.49 -2.44 -12.04
C LEU A 56 5.09 -1.72 -13.34
N LYS A 57 5.99 -1.60 -14.32
CA LYS A 57 5.68 -1.01 -15.64
C LYS A 57 4.51 -1.69 -16.35
N LYS A 58 4.39 -3.03 -16.25
CA LYS A 58 3.27 -3.77 -16.83
C LYS A 58 1.97 -3.45 -16.10
N ARG A 59 2.04 -3.28 -14.77
CA ARG A 59 0.87 -2.92 -13.96
C ARG A 59 0.37 -1.52 -14.32
N MET A 60 1.26 -0.53 -14.42
CA MET A 60 0.91 0.83 -14.84
C MET A 60 0.36 0.86 -16.28
N TYR A 61 0.94 0.07 -17.18
CA TYR A 61 0.43 -0.05 -18.54
C TYR A 61 -1.03 -0.52 -18.59
N HIS A 62 -1.45 -1.43 -17.71
CA HIS A 62 -2.85 -1.89 -17.66
C HIS A 62 -3.82 -0.80 -17.20
N TYR A 63 -3.38 0.18 -16.43
CA TYR A 63 -4.18 1.38 -16.13
C TYR A 63 -4.19 2.35 -17.30
N LYS A 64 -3.06 2.54 -17.98
CA LYS A 64 -2.99 3.37 -19.20
C LYS A 64 -3.90 2.84 -20.30
N LYS A 65 -3.90 1.51 -20.51
CA LYS A 65 -4.67 0.85 -21.57
C LYS A 65 -5.33 -0.42 -21.00
N PRO A 66 -6.48 -0.26 -20.33
CA PRO A 66 -7.18 -1.39 -19.71
C PRO A 66 -7.83 -2.27 -20.78
N GLY A 67 -7.80 -3.58 -20.55
CA GLY A 67 -8.60 -4.54 -21.32
C GLY A 67 -10.09 -4.46 -20.95
N MET A 68 -10.99 -4.83 -21.86
CA MET A 68 -12.45 -4.72 -21.68
C MET A 68 -13.00 -5.47 -20.45
N SER A 69 -12.35 -6.56 -20.01
CA SER A 69 -12.76 -7.35 -18.84
C SER A 69 -12.15 -6.85 -17.52
N GLN A 70 -11.32 -5.81 -17.53
CA GLN A 70 -10.56 -5.35 -16.37
C GLN A 70 -11.27 -4.17 -15.69
N SER A 71 -12.41 -4.43 -15.05
CA SER A 71 -13.29 -3.40 -14.46
C SER A 71 -12.56 -2.43 -13.52
N THR A 72 -11.71 -2.93 -12.62
CA THR A 72 -10.91 -2.08 -11.71
C THR A 72 -9.94 -1.17 -12.46
N ASN A 73 -9.28 -1.68 -13.50
CA ASN A 73 -8.35 -0.87 -14.29
C ASN A 73 -9.09 0.19 -15.11
N ILE A 74 -10.28 -0.15 -15.65
CA ILE A 74 -11.14 0.80 -16.37
C ILE A 74 -11.59 1.93 -15.45
N LYS A 75 -12.05 1.61 -14.22
CA LYS A 75 -12.45 2.61 -13.24
C LYS A 75 -11.29 3.54 -12.87
N ASN A 76 -10.13 2.97 -12.51
CA ASN A 76 -8.97 3.79 -12.17
C ASN A 76 -8.46 4.63 -13.35
N ASN A 77 -8.50 4.12 -14.60
CA ASN A 77 -8.18 4.93 -15.77
C ASN A 77 -9.10 6.15 -15.86
N ALA A 78 -10.42 5.96 -15.66
CA ALA A 78 -11.39 7.05 -15.70
C ALA A 78 -11.12 8.08 -14.58
N TYR A 79 -10.90 7.63 -13.34
CA TYR A 79 -10.60 8.51 -12.20
C TYR A 79 -9.32 9.32 -12.38
N ILE A 80 -8.24 8.68 -12.85
CA ILE A 80 -6.98 9.38 -13.13
C ILE A 80 -7.18 10.44 -14.21
N ARG A 81 -7.90 10.11 -15.29
CA ARG A 81 -8.20 11.07 -16.37
C ARG A 81 -9.04 12.25 -15.87
N GLU A 82 -10.05 11.98 -15.07
CA GLU A 82 -10.91 13.00 -14.48
C GLU A 82 -10.11 13.95 -13.59
N ALA A 83 -9.27 13.43 -12.69
CA ALA A 83 -8.40 14.25 -11.85
C ALA A 83 -7.48 15.16 -12.68
N LEU A 84 -6.82 14.59 -13.70
CA LEU A 84 -5.91 15.35 -14.56
C LEU A 84 -6.64 16.43 -15.40
N LEU A 85 -7.87 16.17 -15.84
CA LEU A 85 -8.70 17.17 -16.54
C LEU A 85 -9.11 18.33 -15.63
N GLN A 86 -9.19 18.08 -14.32
CA GLN A 86 -9.42 19.09 -13.29
C GLN A 86 -8.12 19.78 -12.83
N ASN A 87 -6.98 19.56 -13.50
CA ASN A 87 -5.65 20.02 -13.14
C ASN A 87 -5.16 19.53 -11.77
N ILE A 88 -5.68 18.39 -11.29
CA ILE A 88 -5.22 17.73 -10.09
C ILE A 88 -4.08 16.77 -10.47
N ALA A 89 -2.90 16.96 -9.87
CA ALA A 89 -1.77 16.06 -10.08
C ALA A 89 -2.06 14.67 -9.49
N VAL A 90 -1.67 13.62 -10.21
CA VAL A 90 -1.82 12.24 -9.74
C VAL A 90 -0.45 11.59 -9.65
N ASP A 91 0.06 11.52 -8.43
CA ASP A 91 1.36 10.94 -8.12
C ASP A 91 1.30 9.42 -7.96
N ILE A 92 2.43 8.76 -8.25
CA ILE A 92 2.63 7.33 -8.08
C ILE A 92 3.63 7.10 -6.95
N LEU A 93 3.17 6.48 -5.86
CA LEU A 93 4.02 6.02 -4.77
C LEU A 93 4.15 4.50 -4.81
N VAL A 94 5.29 3.99 -4.35
CA VAL A 94 5.58 2.54 -4.30
C VAL A 94 6.26 2.17 -3.00
N LEU A 95 5.87 1.01 -2.45
CA LEU A 95 6.61 0.27 -1.43
C LEU A 95 7.00 -1.08 -2.03
N PRO A 96 8.26 -1.26 -2.45
CA PRO A 96 8.74 -2.54 -2.95
C PRO A 96 8.92 -3.55 -1.81
N ASP A 97 8.70 -4.82 -2.12
CA ASP A 97 9.09 -5.90 -1.23
C ASP A 97 10.63 -6.01 -1.23
N ASN A 98 11.23 -5.85 -0.06
CA ASN A 98 12.68 -5.90 0.11
C ASN A 98 13.23 -7.32 0.33
N GLY A 99 12.35 -8.35 0.34
CA GLY A 99 12.74 -9.74 0.53
C GLY A 99 13.19 -10.11 1.95
N LEU A 100 13.08 -9.21 2.93
CA LEU A 100 13.59 -9.42 4.29
C LEU A 100 12.61 -10.13 5.23
N MET A 101 11.33 -10.13 4.89
CA MET A 101 10.31 -10.73 5.76
C MET A 101 10.18 -12.24 5.49
N HIS A 102 10.37 -13.04 6.55
CA HIS A 102 10.26 -14.49 6.46
C HIS A 102 9.46 -15.06 7.64
N TYR A 103 8.81 -16.18 7.40
CA TYR A 103 8.25 -17.04 8.43
C TYR A 103 8.90 -18.43 8.29
N GLY A 104 9.85 -18.75 9.17
CA GLY A 104 10.73 -19.88 8.98
C GLY A 104 11.55 -19.75 7.68
N GLN A 105 11.47 -20.75 6.82
CA GLN A 105 12.15 -20.75 5.51
C GLN A 105 11.33 -20.04 4.39
N PHE A 106 10.10 -19.61 4.68
CA PHE A 106 9.19 -19.06 3.67
C PHE A 106 9.27 -17.54 3.65
N HIS A 107 9.50 -16.97 2.47
CA HIS A 107 9.45 -15.53 2.25
C HIS A 107 8.00 -15.02 2.37
N LEU A 108 7.79 -13.97 3.15
CA LEU A 108 6.52 -13.24 3.24
C LEU A 108 6.54 -12.04 2.29
N ASN A 109 5.71 -12.10 1.27
CA ASN A 109 5.53 -10.97 0.37
C ASN A 109 4.87 -9.81 1.13
N LEU A 110 5.65 -8.78 1.46
CA LEU A 110 5.21 -7.61 2.20
C LEU A 110 4.03 -6.89 1.52
N ALA A 111 4.08 -6.79 0.18
CA ALA A 111 3.01 -6.16 -0.58
C ALA A 111 1.67 -6.91 -0.45
N ALA A 112 1.72 -8.25 -0.47
CA ALA A 112 0.52 -9.07 -0.30
C ALA A 112 -0.02 -9.01 1.14
N GLY A 113 0.87 -8.95 2.14
CA GLY A 113 0.49 -8.94 3.55
C GLY A 113 -0.08 -7.61 4.04
N LEU A 114 0.34 -6.48 3.47
CA LEU A 114 -0.06 -5.15 3.95
C LEU A 114 -1.24 -4.52 3.19
N GLU A 115 -1.54 -4.94 1.95
CA GLU A 115 -2.54 -4.27 1.12
C GLU A 115 -3.88 -4.11 1.82
N ASP A 116 -4.46 -5.21 2.30
CA ASP A 116 -5.80 -5.22 2.91
C ASP A 116 -5.83 -4.37 4.19
N SER A 117 -4.78 -4.44 5.02
CA SER A 117 -4.65 -3.66 6.23
C SER A 117 -4.57 -2.16 5.96
N ILE A 118 -3.77 -1.76 4.96
CA ILE A 118 -3.62 -0.36 4.56
C ILE A 118 -4.93 0.17 3.96
N ILE A 119 -5.57 -0.60 3.06
CA ILE A 119 -6.86 -0.22 2.46
C ILE A 119 -7.92 -0.02 3.56
N LYS A 120 -8.04 -0.96 4.51
CA LYS A 120 -8.98 -0.87 5.62
C LYS A 120 -8.73 0.37 6.49
N THR A 121 -7.47 0.69 6.76
CA THR A 121 -7.09 1.80 7.65
C THR A 121 -7.22 3.17 7.00
N ILE A 122 -6.88 3.29 5.69
CA ILE A 122 -6.90 4.56 4.95
C ILE A 122 -8.25 4.79 4.28
N ASN A 123 -8.96 3.71 3.92
CA ASN A 123 -10.24 3.71 3.22
C ASN A 123 -10.25 4.56 1.94
N PRO A 124 -9.34 4.31 0.96
CA PRO A 124 -9.20 5.17 -0.20
C PRO A 124 -10.45 5.15 -1.08
N GLU A 125 -10.84 6.31 -1.57
CA GLU A 125 -12.07 6.50 -2.36
C GLU A 125 -12.13 5.58 -3.59
N TRP A 126 -11.05 5.41 -4.32
CA TRP A 126 -11.02 4.60 -5.55
C TRP A 126 -10.94 3.09 -5.30
N ASN A 127 -10.70 2.68 -4.05
CA ASN A 127 -10.86 1.29 -3.61
C ASN A 127 -12.31 0.96 -3.20
N GLY A 128 -13.22 1.91 -3.28
CA GLY A 128 -14.62 1.78 -2.84
C GLY A 128 -14.87 2.35 -1.45
N GLY A 129 -13.93 3.12 -0.91
CA GLY A 129 -14.11 3.87 0.33
C GLY A 129 -15.21 4.92 0.17
N SER A 130 -16.07 5.05 1.18
CA SER A 130 -17.04 6.15 1.26
C SER A 130 -16.36 7.37 1.90
N LYS A 131 -16.69 8.58 1.40
CA LYS A 131 -16.35 9.83 2.07
C LYS A 131 -17.31 10.09 3.25
N ASP A 132 -17.50 9.14 4.15
CA ASP A 132 -18.18 9.43 5.39
C ASP A 132 -17.23 10.22 6.31
N LEU A 133 -17.51 11.50 6.43
CA LEU A 133 -16.80 12.51 7.24
C LEU A 133 -16.96 12.28 8.76
N THR A 134 -17.23 11.08 9.19
CA THR A 134 -17.39 10.73 10.58
C THR A 134 -16.55 9.51 10.90
N ASP A 135 -15.27 9.70 11.19
CA ASP A 135 -14.60 8.89 12.21
C ASP A 135 -13.09 9.17 12.40
N GLN A 136 -12.72 10.45 12.50
CA GLN A 136 -11.39 10.75 13.08
C GLN A 136 -11.31 10.40 14.57
N SER A 137 -12.45 10.39 15.26
CA SER A 137 -12.51 10.09 16.69
C SER A 137 -12.40 8.60 17.04
N GLN A 138 -12.83 7.68 16.18
CA GLN A 138 -12.65 6.24 16.41
C GLN A 138 -11.26 5.74 16.06
N ILE A 139 -10.61 6.32 15.05
CA ILE A 139 -9.25 5.95 14.68
C ILE A 139 -8.24 6.35 15.77
N GLU A 140 -8.44 7.51 16.42
CA GLU A 140 -7.63 7.92 17.57
C GLU A 140 -7.91 7.07 18.83
N ALA A 141 -9.14 6.59 19.00
CA ALA A 141 -9.50 5.68 20.08
C ALA A 141 -8.88 4.29 19.89
N ASP A 142 -8.89 3.74 18.67
CA ASP A 142 -8.26 2.44 18.35
C ASP A 142 -6.73 2.49 18.41
N LEU A 143 -6.12 3.63 18.12
CA LEU A 143 -4.67 3.84 18.28
C LEU A 143 -4.26 3.99 19.75
N ASN A 144 -5.13 4.57 20.59
CA ASN A 144 -4.88 4.69 22.03
C ASN A 144 -5.23 3.43 22.83
N THR A 145 -6.03 2.52 22.28
CA THR A 145 -6.34 1.21 22.93
C THR A 145 -5.37 0.11 22.53
N ASN A 146 -4.58 0.27 21.46
CA ASN A 146 -3.42 -0.56 21.15
C ASN A 146 -2.17 -0.07 21.91
N THR A 147 -2.27 0.25 23.19
CA THR A 147 -1.17 0.03 24.09
C THR A 147 -0.88 -1.47 24.03
N PHE A 148 0.28 -1.80 23.49
CA PHE A 148 0.87 -3.14 23.47
C PHE A 148 0.48 -3.84 24.76
N ASP A 149 -0.35 -4.87 24.63
CA ASP A 149 -1.00 -5.53 25.76
C ASP A 149 0.09 -6.09 26.69
N ASP A 150 0.19 -5.59 27.92
CA ASP A 150 1.09 -6.08 28.97
C ASP A 150 1.01 -7.61 29.19
N LYS A 151 -0.06 -8.25 28.68
CA LYS A 151 -0.20 -9.70 28.63
C LYS A 151 0.84 -10.39 27.75
N PHE A 152 1.25 -9.81 26.64
CA PHE A 152 2.25 -10.42 25.74
C PHE A 152 3.65 -10.39 26.37
N GLN A 153 3.99 -9.34 27.13
CA GLN A 153 5.27 -9.30 27.87
C GLN A 153 5.29 -10.32 29.00
N HIS A 154 4.14 -10.54 29.65
CA HIS A 154 4.08 -11.51 30.76
C HIS A 154 4.14 -12.97 30.30
N GLU A 155 3.67 -13.30 29.11
CA GLU A 155 3.81 -14.64 28.51
C GLU A 155 5.22 -14.88 27.96
N PHE A 156 5.85 -13.86 27.35
CA PHE A 156 7.23 -13.99 26.86
C PHE A 156 8.23 -14.21 27.96
N LEU A 157 8.09 -13.53 29.12
CA LEU A 157 8.92 -13.71 30.29
C LEU A 157 8.71 -15.09 31.00
N LYS A 158 7.53 -15.70 30.84
CA LYS A 158 7.26 -17.06 31.32
C LYS A 158 7.90 -18.13 30.43
N PHE A 159 8.17 -17.85 29.18
CA PHE A 159 8.82 -18.77 28.24
C PHE A 159 10.34 -18.85 28.53
N GLU A 160 10.99 -17.71 28.78
CA GLU A 160 12.44 -17.67 29.10
C GLU A 160 12.78 -18.32 30.48
N SER A 161 11.84 -18.34 31.42
CA SER A 161 12.08 -18.94 32.73
C SER A 161 11.98 -20.47 32.76
N LYS A 162 11.51 -21.12 31.68
CA LYS A 162 11.39 -22.59 31.60
C LYS A 162 12.60 -23.28 30.96
N ASP A 163 13.46 -22.56 30.26
CA ASP A 163 14.61 -23.17 29.58
C ASP A 163 15.87 -23.27 30.48
N HIS A 164 15.79 -22.90 31.76
CA HIS A 164 16.92 -22.99 32.69
C HIS A 164 16.96 -24.28 33.54
N CYS A 165 16.12 -25.27 33.22
CA CYS A 165 16.09 -26.54 33.95
C CYS A 165 16.56 -27.78 33.18
N PHE A 166 17.29 -27.64 32.10
CA PHE A 166 17.87 -28.79 31.40
C PHE A 166 19.36 -28.60 31.11
N ASN A 167 20.18 -28.61 32.18
CA ASN A 167 21.59 -28.99 32.06
C ASN A 167 22.18 -29.17 33.46
N MET A 168 22.00 -30.38 34.03
CA MET A 168 22.89 -31.03 35.01
C MET A 168 22.39 -32.45 35.27
N ALA A 169 22.84 -33.39 34.46
CA ALA A 169 23.12 -34.78 34.85
C ALA A 169 23.89 -35.47 33.71
#